data_bf1f4b2ace192f662579df132671ecd9
#
_entry.id   bf1f4b2ace192f662579df132671ecd9
#
_cell.length_a   1.000
_cell.length_b   1.000
_cell.length_c   1.000
_cell.angle_alpha   90.00
_cell.angle_beta   90.00
_cell.angle_gamma   90.00
#
_symmetry.space_group_name_H-M   'P 1'
#
loop_
_entity.id
_entity.type
_entity.pdbx_description
1 polymer ?
#
loop_
_entity_poly.entity_id
_entity_poly.type
_entity_poly.pdbx_seq_one_letter_code
_entity_poly.pdbx_strand_id
1 'polypeptide(L)'
;MVNNTLLEEISHLISEYQKNYFMDDQVVIEEFQTSFERLTTGFNQIKKEAGIRAITEAPDFNIFYLMGMTRDEVRTHSAMLANLLNPNGSHGQGELFLRTYIDYCKDKFPDFPLNTEELDIGRWSAHAEMTTHHGRLDVVVMNPTLGYLCLIENKVDAYEQPKQLQRYWNWMESRFREFPFQALIFLTVKGYEATTAWDFPYYRLSYNQDIPNWLESTLSDIQAPVVETIVEQYIDVVIRL
;
A
#
# COMPACT_ATOMS: atom_id res chain seq x y z
N MET A 1 71.85 -27.80 47.80
CA MET A 1 71.67 -26.37 47.46
C MET A 1 70.75 -26.30 46.31
N VAL A 2 69.47 -26.07 46.50
CA VAL A 2 68.49 -25.85 45.51
C VAL A 2 68.81 -24.47 44.94
N ASN A 3 68.95 -24.41 43.62
CA ASN A 3 69.46 -23.28 42.87
C ASN A 3 68.52 -22.06 43.03
N ASN A 4 68.95 -21.07 43.86
CA ASN A 4 68.19 -19.81 44.08
C ASN A 4 67.83 -19.11 42.72
N THR A 5 68.71 -19.29 41.74
CA THR A 5 68.52 -18.77 40.37
C THR A 5 67.22 -19.30 39.68
N LEU A 6 66.91 -20.59 39.91
CA LEU A 6 65.74 -21.22 39.30
C LEU A 6 64.43 -20.70 39.93
N LEU A 7 64.46 -20.45 41.24
CA LEU A 7 63.28 -19.87 41.93
C LEU A 7 63.03 -18.41 41.56
N GLU A 8 64.12 -17.64 41.29
CA GLU A 8 64.00 -16.26 40.78
C GLU A 8 63.48 -16.21 39.37
N GLU A 9 63.97 -17.12 38.52
CA GLU A 9 63.45 -17.23 37.14
C GLU A 9 61.96 -17.63 37.07
N ILE A 10 61.55 -18.59 37.90
CA ILE A 10 60.12 -18.99 37.97
C ILE A 10 59.28 -17.85 38.54
N SER A 11 59.74 -17.13 39.56
CA SER A 11 59.00 -15.97 40.10
C SER A 11 58.86 -14.84 39.05
N HIS A 12 59.91 -14.60 38.30
CA HIS A 12 59.85 -13.60 37.21
C HIS A 12 58.88 -14.02 36.13
N LEU A 13 58.88 -15.28 35.71
CA LEU A 13 57.96 -15.81 34.67
C LEU A 13 56.51 -15.77 35.13
N ILE A 14 56.24 -16.10 36.37
CA ILE A 14 54.91 -15.98 36.98
C ILE A 14 54.47 -14.52 37.04
N SER A 15 55.36 -13.59 37.40
CA SER A 15 55.06 -12.17 37.46
C SER A 15 54.76 -11.58 36.08
N GLU A 16 55.57 -11.95 35.06
CA GLU A 16 55.31 -11.56 33.66
C GLU A 16 54.00 -12.14 33.12
N TYR A 17 53.72 -13.42 33.40
CA TYR A 17 52.46 -14.05 33.00
C TYR A 17 51.27 -13.37 33.68
N GLN A 18 51.32 -13.14 34.97
CA GLN A 18 50.26 -12.44 35.68
C GLN A 18 50.05 -11.02 35.18
N LYS A 19 51.12 -10.28 34.90
CA LYS A 19 51.05 -8.91 34.37
C LYS A 19 50.44 -8.87 33.00
N ASN A 20 50.85 -9.78 32.12
CA ASN A 20 50.33 -9.83 30.77
C ASN A 20 48.87 -10.34 30.71
N TYR A 21 48.55 -11.35 31.53
CA TYR A 21 47.19 -11.89 31.60
C TYR A 21 46.20 -10.90 32.22
N PHE A 22 46.59 -10.21 33.31
CA PHE A 22 45.73 -9.18 33.91
C PHE A 22 45.65 -7.91 33.08
N MET A 23 46.69 -7.56 32.29
CA MET A 23 46.60 -6.41 31.39
C MET A 23 45.73 -6.70 30.18
N ASP A 24 45.81 -7.91 29.60
CA ASP A 24 44.93 -8.31 28.50
C ASP A 24 43.45 -8.36 28.93
N ASP A 25 43.16 -8.90 30.12
CA ASP A 25 41.81 -8.93 30.67
C ASP A 25 41.26 -7.53 30.96
N GLN A 26 42.08 -6.60 31.45
CA GLN A 26 41.65 -5.21 31.68
C GLN A 26 41.35 -4.47 30.36
N VAL A 27 42.20 -4.65 29.37
CA VAL A 27 41.97 -4.06 28.05
C VAL A 27 40.66 -4.58 27.40
N VAL A 28 40.42 -5.88 27.49
CA VAL A 28 39.18 -6.50 27.02
C VAL A 28 37.95 -5.98 27.75
N ILE A 29 38.05 -5.79 29.09
CA ILE A 29 36.97 -5.24 29.92
C ILE A 29 36.70 -3.77 29.55
N GLU A 30 37.72 -2.95 29.35
CA GLU A 30 37.58 -1.54 28.96
C GLU A 30 36.98 -1.41 27.54
N GLU A 31 37.41 -2.23 26.59
CA GLU A 31 36.83 -2.27 25.24
C GLU A 31 35.36 -2.71 25.28
N PHE A 32 35.05 -3.73 26.11
CA PHE A 32 33.67 -4.16 26.29
C PHE A 32 32.81 -3.06 26.94
N GLN A 33 33.29 -2.41 27.99
CA GLN A 33 32.58 -1.31 28.63
C GLN A 33 32.34 -0.16 27.66
N THR A 34 33.34 0.24 26.89
CA THR A 34 33.25 1.30 25.88
C THR A 34 32.21 0.94 24.79
N SER A 35 32.25 -0.31 24.34
CA SER A 35 31.30 -0.81 23.34
C SER A 35 29.86 -0.86 23.86
N PHE A 36 29.70 -1.29 25.12
CA PHE A 36 28.41 -1.32 25.81
C PHE A 36 27.85 0.07 26.07
N GLU A 37 28.66 1.03 26.47
CA GLU A 37 28.25 2.44 26.62
C GLU A 37 27.81 3.05 25.29
N ARG A 38 28.52 2.76 24.20
CA ARG A 38 28.13 3.18 22.85
C ARG A 38 26.76 2.62 22.44
N LEU A 39 26.58 1.31 22.65
CA LEU A 39 25.31 0.64 22.33
C LEU A 39 24.16 1.20 23.15
N THR A 40 24.39 1.40 24.47
CA THR A 40 23.38 1.95 25.39
C THR A 40 23.00 3.39 25.01
N THR A 41 24.00 4.21 24.70
CA THR A 41 23.79 5.60 24.26
C THR A 41 23.02 5.63 22.94
N GLY A 42 23.43 4.82 21.95
CA GLY A 42 22.71 4.70 20.68
C GLY A 42 21.27 4.22 20.84
N PHE A 43 21.05 3.21 21.67
CA PHE A 43 19.71 2.70 21.97
C PHE A 43 18.81 3.76 22.64
N ASN A 44 19.34 4.49 23.62
CA ASN A 44 18.60 5.55 24.30
C ASN A 44 18.25 6.71 23.35
N GLN A 45 19.15 7.04 22.42
CA GLN A 45 18.88 8.05 21.40
C GLN A 45 17.75 7.59 20.46
N ILE A 46 17.82 6.37 19.92
CA ILE A 46 16.78 5.79 19.07
C ILE A 46 15.43 5.75 19.81
N LYS A 47 15.43 5.32 21.08
CA LYS A 47 14.22 5.28 21.91
C LYS A 47 13.60 6.66 22.10
N LYS A 48 14.44 7.68 22.31
CA LYS A 48 13.99 9.07 22.46
C LYS A 48 13.38 9.59 21.16
N GLU A 49 14.05 9.37 20.04
CA GLU A 49 13.56 9.76 18.71
C GLU A 49 12.25 9.05 18.36
N ALA A 50 12.16 7.75 18.61
CA ALA A 50 10.93 6.98 18.43
C ALA A 50 9.78 7.50 19.32
N GLY A 51 10.07 7.90 20.56
CA GLY A 51 9.10 8.51 21.46
C GLY A 51 8.59 9.87 20.97
N ILE A 52 9.47 10.71 20.43
CA ILE A 52 9.08 11.99 19.83
C ILE A 52 8.21 11.72 18.58
N ARG A 53 8.66 10.84 17.70
CA ARG A 53 7.96 10.47 16.47
C ARG A 53 6.57 9.89 16.76
N ALA A 54 6.44 9.07 17.79
CA ALA A 54 5.14 8.52 18.21
C ALA A 54 4.13 9.62 18.59
N ILE A 55 4.61 10.72 19.20
CA ILE A 55 3.76 11.84 19.62
C ILE A 55 3.43 12.78 18.44
N THR A 56 4.42 13.06 17.57
CA THR A 56 4.29 14.06 16.51
C THR A 56 3.68 13.53 15.23
N GLU A 57 3.92 12.26 14.90
CA GLU A 57 3.53 11.64 13.63
C GLU A 57 2.51 10.51 13.82
N ALA A 58 2.44 9.90 15.02
CA ALA A 58 1.60 8.74 15.31
C ALA A 58 1.64 7.65 14.20
N PRO A 59 2.83 7.15 13.80
CA PRO A 59 3.01 6.32 12.60
C PRO A 59 2.24 4.99 12.66
N ASP A 60 1.90 4.52 13.87
CA ASP A 60 1.12 3.29 14.06
C ASP A 60 -0.39 3.54 14.10
N PHE A 61 -0.84 4.81 14.04
CA PHE A 61 -2.25 5.14 14.05
C PHE A 61 -2.82 5.06 12.64
N ASN A 62 -3.66 4.05 12.39
CA ASN A 62 -4.38 3.90 11.14
C ASN A 62 -5.85 3.60 11.45
N ILE A 63 -6.76 4.47 10.97
CA ILE A 63 -8.19 4.39 11.27
C ILE A 63 -8.83 3.09 10.74
N PHE A 64 -8.37 2.56 9.61
CA PHE A 64 -8.91 1.33 9.03
C PHE A 64 -8.59 0.10 9.90
N TYR A 65 -7.37 0.02 10.47
CA TYR A 65 -7.02 -1.02 11.43
C TYR A 65 -7.80 -0.88 12.74
N LEU A 66 -7.92 0.34 13.25
CA LEU A 66 -8.63 0.63 14.48
C LEU A 66 -10.11 0.23 14.39
N MET A 67 -10.74 0.47 13.23
CA MET A 67 -12.15 0.15 12.98
C MET A 67 -12.38 -1.30 12.51
N GLY A 68 -11.33 -2.08 12.30
CA GLY A 68 -11.43 -3.45 11.76
C GLY A 68 -11.95 -3.51 10.32
N MET A 69 -11.64 -2.49 9.51
CA MET A 69 -12.20 -2.32 8.16
C MET A 69 -11.22 -2.67 7.04
N THR A 70 -10.07 -3.24 7.36
CA THR A 70 -8.98 -3.46 6.39
C THR A 70 -9.30 -4.45 5.27
N ARG A 71 -10.28 -5.32 5.46
CA ARG A 71 -10.66 -6.36 4.49
C ARG A 71 -12.12 -6.29 4.03
N ASP A 72 -12.83 -5.23 4.39
CA ASP A 72 -14.24 -5.05 4.02
C ASP A 72 -14.35 -4.55 2.56
N GLU A 73 -14.71 -5.45 1.66
CA GLU A 73 -14.84 -5.14 0.22
C GLU A 73 -15.83 -4.00 -0.03
N VAL A 74 -16.96 -4.01 0.65
CA VAL A 74 -18.08 -3.09 0.41
C VAL A 74 -17.85 -1.72 1.09
N ARG A 75 -17.68 -1.73 2.41
CA ARG A 75 -17.66 -0.49 3.21
C ARG A 75 -16.34 0.23 3.14
N THR A 76 -15.24 -0.48 2.79
CA THR A 76 -13.93 0.11 2.66
C THR A 76 -13.52 0.22 1.21
N HIS A 77 -13.28 -0.89 0.53
CA HIS A 77 -12.61 -0.86 -0.76
C HIS A 77 -13.49 -0.30 -1.89
N SER A 78 -14.71 -0.82 -2.07
CA SER A 78 -15.65 -0.26 -3.07
C SER A 78 -16.00 1.20 -2.76
N ALA A 79 -16.22 1.54 -1.46
CA ALA A 79 -16.56 2.90 -1.06
C ALA A 79 -15.40 3.88 -1.28
N MET A 80 -14.16 3.52 -0.92
CA MET A 80 -12.97 4.35 -1.16
C MET A 80 -12.75 4.57 -2.65
N LEU A 81 -12.73 3.51 -3.45
CA LEU A 81 -12.52 3.62 -4.90
C LEU A 81 -13.60 4.48 -5.55
N ALA A 82 -14.88 4.24 -5.24
CA ALA A 82 -15.97 5.03 -5.80
C ALA A 82 -15.91 6.50 -5.38
N ASN A 83 -15.54 6.79 -4.13
CA ASN A 83 -15.37 8.17 -3.68
C ASN A 83 -14.20 8.86 -4.41
N LEU A 84 -13.02 8.24 -4.44
CA LEU A 84 -11.82 8.81 -5.07
C LEU A 84 -12.01 9.00 -6.58
N LEU A 85 -12.61 8.03 -7.27
CA LEU A 85 -12.84 8.11 -8.73
C LEU A 85 -14.00 9.03 -9.12
N ASN A 86 -14.72 9.60 -8.15
CA ASN A 86 -15.80 10.56 -8.41
C ASN A 86 -15.28 12.00 -8.29
N PRO A 87 -15.18 12.78 -9.36
CA PRO A 87 -14.77 14.19 -9.28
C PRO A 87 -15.60 15.05 -8.34
N ASN A 88 -16.85 14.62 -8.06
CA ASN A 88 -17.74 15.26 -7.09
C ASN A 88 -17.74 14.55 -5.73
N GLY A 89 -16.77 13.67 -5.49
CA GLY A 89 -16.60 12.95 -4.23
C GLY A 89 -16.30 13.88 -3.05
N SER A 90 -16.54 13.38 -1.85
CA SER A 90 -16.32 14.17 -0.62
C SER A 90 -14.87 14.56 -0.35
N HIS A 91 -13.91 13.98 -1.11
CA HIS A 91 -12.50 14.36 -1.05
C HIS A 91 -12.23 15.80 -1.53
N GLY A 92 -13.11 16.39 -2.37
CA GLY A 92 -13.03 17.79 -2.81
C GLY A 92 -11.83 18.11 -3.71
N GLN A 93 -11.15 17.09 -4.28
CA GLN A 93 -9.96 17.28 -5.14
C GLN A 93 -10.32 17.33 -6.63
N GLY A 94 -11.60 17.43 -6.98
CA GLY A 94 -12.04 17.46 -8.37
C GLY A 94 -11.64 16.18 -9.14
N GLU A 95 -11.05 16.36 -10.30
CA GLU A 95 -10.68 15.25 -11.20
C GLU A 95 -9.33 14.58 -10.87
N LEU A 96 -8.61 15.03 -9.85
CA LEU A 96 -7.26 14.60 -9.55
C LEU A 96 -7.11 13.07 -9.55
N PHE A 97 -7.87 12.38 -8.72
CA PHE A 97 -7.77 10.93 -8.59
C PHE A 97 -8.24 10.18 -9.84
N LEU A 98 -9.30 10.67 -10.49
CA LEU A 98 -9.80 10.06 -11.72
C LEU A 98 -8.77 10.20 -12.85
N ARG A 99 -8.18 11.38 -13.00
CA ARG A 99 -7.16 11.67 -14.02
C ARG A 99 -5.94 10.78 -13.84
N THR A 100 -5.36 10.78 -12.65
CA THR A 100 -4.17 9.96 -12.34
C THR A 100 -4.45 8.46 -12.44
N TYR A 101 -5.68 8.01 -12.13
CA TYR A 101 -6.09 6.61 -12.34
C TYR A 101 -6.13 6.22 -13.82
N ILE A 102 -6.70 7.08 -14.66
CA ILE A 102 -6.77 6.84 -16.11
C ILE A 102 -5.36 6.83 -16.72
N ASP A 103 -4.50 7.78 -16.32
CA ASP A 103 -3.09 7.82 -16.74
C ASP A 103 -2.38 6.53 -16.33
N TYR A 104 -2.52 6.10 -15.07
CA TYR A 104 -1.97 4.85 -14.58
C TYR A 104 -2.44 3.65 -15.40
N CYS A 105 -3.76 3.56 -15.67
CA CYS A 105 -4.33 2.49 -16.47
C CYS A 105 -3.81 2.52 -17.91
N LYS A 106 -3.66 3.70 -18.49
CA LYS A 106 -3.16 3.88 -19.87
C LYS A 106 -1.69 3.50 -20.00
N ASP A 107 -0.88 3.85 -19.02
CA ASP A 107 0.54 3.48 -18.97
C ASP A 107 0.71 1.95 -18.84
N LYS A 108 -0.12 1.33 -18.02
CA LYS A 108 -0.07 -0.12 -17.82
C LYS A 108 -0.68 -0.92 -19.00
N PHE A 109 -1.74 -0.38 -19.61
CA PHE A 109 -2.50 -1.01 -20.68
C PHE A 109 -2.60 -0.05 -21.87
N PRO A 110 -1.73 -0.14 -22.87
CA PRO A 110 -1.74 0.78 -24.03
C PRO A 110 -3.07 0.84 -24.79
N ASP A 111 -3.90 -0.21 -24.71
CA ASP A 111 -5.21 -0.32 -25.29
C ASP A 111 -6.37 0.15 -24.37
N PHE A 112 -6.05 0.70 -23.19
CA PHE A 112 -7.07 1.26 -22.30
C PHE A 112 -7.89 2.33 -23.02
N PRO A 113 -9.24 2.28 -22.93
CA PRO A 113 -10.11 2.95 -23.90
C PRO A 113 -10.17 4.48 -23.78
N LEU A 114 -9.66 5.07 -22.70
CA LEU A 114 -9.72 6.51 -22.46
C LEU A 114 -8.33 7.09 -22.22
N ASN A 115 -8.13 8.36 -22.57
CA ASN A 115 -6.99 9.17 -22.17
C ASN A 115 -7.45 10.43 -21.40
N THR A 116 -6.53 11.10 -20.71
CA THR A 116 -6.86 12.23 -19.83
C THR A 116 -7.19 13.52 -20.57
N GLU A 117 -6.87 13.65 -21.85
CA GLU A 117 -7.23 14.82 -22.66
C GLU A 117 -8.75 14.94 -22.85
N GLU A 118 -9.48 13.83 -22.68
CA GLU A 118 -10.93 13.75 -22.85
C GLU A 118 -11.73 13.97 -21.56
N LEU A 119 -11.07 14.16 -20.40
CA LEU A 119 -11.73 14.22 -19.10
C LEU A 119 -12.60 15.46 -18.88
N ASP A 120 -12.28 16.59 -19.50
CA ASP A 120 -12.98 17.86 -19.29
C ASP A 120 -14.38 17.89 -19.95
N ILE A 121 -14.80 16.80 -20.59
CA ILE A 121 -16.06 16.73 -21.32
C ILE A 121 -17.12 15.99 -20.50
N GLY A 122 -18.10 16.72 -19.98
CA GLY A 122 -19.34 16.16 -19.46
C GLY A 122 -19.38 15.89 -17.96
N ARG A 123 -20.33 15.06 -17.55
CA ARG A 123 -20.62 14.77 -16.13
C ARG A 123 -20.09 13.40 -15.74
N TRP A 124 -19.07 13.42 -14.91
CA TRP A 124 -18.53 12.22 -14.29
C TRP A 124 -19.29 11.83 -13.04
N SER A 125 -19.45 10.54 -12.83
CA SER A 125 -19.94 9.97 -11.59
C SER A 125 -19.29 8.62 -11.33
N ALA A 126 -19.08 8.30 -10.04
CA ALA A 126 -18.68 6.98 -9.61
C ALA A 126 -19.59 6.52 -8.46
N HIS A 127 -19.98 5.26 -8.49
CA HIS A 127 -20.92 4.66 -7.53
C HIS A 127 -20.40 3.32 -7.06
N ALA A 128 -20.43 3.09 -5.75
CA ALA A 128 -20.21 1.78 -5.17
C ALA A 128 -21.54 0.99 -5.09
N GLU A 129 -21.46 -0.33 -5.20
CA GLU A 129 -22.54 -1.26 -4.88
C GLU A 129 -23.85 -1.02 -5.67
N MET A 130 -23.71 -0.69 -6.94
CA MET A 130 -24.87 -0.36 -7.77
C MET A 130 -25.69 -1.62 -8.09
N THR A 131 -26.96 -1.64 -7.66
CA THR A 131 -27.88 -2.76 -7.90
C THR A 131 -28.44 -2.71 -9.32
N THR A 132 -28.34 -3.82 -10.04
CA THR A 132 -28.88 -4.01 -11.41
C THR A 132 -29.68 -5.31 -11.50
N HIS A 133 -30.38 -5.52 -12.61
CA HIS A 133 -31.05 -6.80 -12.89
C HIS A 133 -30.07 -7.95 -13.11
N HIS A 134 -28.79 -7.65 -13.39
CA HIS A 134 -27.73 -8.64 -13.59
C HIS A 134 -26.91 -8.92 -12.32
N GLY A 135 -27.27 -8.29 -11.21
CA GLY A 135 -26.58 -8.37 -9.92
C GLY A 135 -26.10 -7.01 -9.44
N ARG A 136 -25.34 -7.02 -8.35
CA ARG A 136 -24.72 -5.84 -7.76
C ARG A 136 -23.33 -5.66 -8.37
N LEU A 137 -23.05 -4.44 -8.84
CA LEU A 137 -21.77 -4.02 -9.41
C LEU A 137 -20.97 -3.29 -8.32
N ASP A 138 -19.72 -3.69 -8.10
CA ASP A 138 -18.95 -3.21 -6.95
C ASP A 138 -18.58 -1.72 -7.11
N VAL A 139 -17.95 -1.32 -8.23
CA VAL A 139 -17.70 0.09 -8.55
C VAL A 139 -18.03 0.36 -10.02
N VAL A 140 -18.77 1.44 -10.26
CA VAL A 140 -19.16 1.89 -11.61
C VAL A 140 -18.73 3.33 -11.77
N VAL A 141 -17.83 3.59 -12.73
CA VAL A 141 -17.42 4.94 -13.13
C VAL A 141 -17.97 5.23 -14.51
N MET A 142 -18.68 6.35 -14.67
CA MET A 142 -19.33 6.68 -15.93
C MET A 142 -19.31 8.16 -16.27
N ASN A 143 -19.29 8.43 -17.57
CA ASN A 143 -19.57 9.72 -18.15
C ASN A 143 -20.48 9.53 -19.38
N PRO A 144 -21.81 9.73 -19.23
CA PRO A 144 -22.75 9.52 -20.32
C PRO A 144 -22.56 10.47 -21.49
N THR A 145 -22.02 11.67 -21.27
CA THR A 145 -21.77 12.67 -22.33
C THR A 145 -20.64 12.23 -23.24
N LEU A 146 -19.58 11.69 -22.64
CA LEU A 146 -18.42 11.16 -23.37
C LEU A 146 -18.69 9.75 -23.92
N GLY A 147 -19.67 9.03 -23.37
CA GLY A 147 -19.90 7.62 -23.65
C GLY A 147 -18.85 6.74 -23.00
N TYR A 148 -18.48 7.04 -21.76
CA TYR A 148 -17.53 6.25 -20.98
C TYR A 148 -18.22 5.43 -19.91
N LEU A 149 -17.80 4.17 -19.78
CA LEU A 149 -18.22 3.26 -18.74
C LEU A 149 -17.04 2.38 -18.29
N CYS A 150 -16.69 2.43 -17.01
CA CYS A 150 -15.74 1.50 -16.40
C CYS A 150 -16.43 0.78 -15.24
N LEU A 151 -16.37 -0.55 -15.26
CA LEU A 151 -16.78 -1.40 -14.16
C LEU A 151 -15.54 -1.97 -13.48
N ILE A 152 -15.48 -1.90 -12.16
CA ILE A 152 -14.44 -2.53 -11.37
C ILE A 152 -15.11 -3.58 -10.49
N GLU A 153 -14.80 -4.84 -10.75
CA GLU A 153 -15.10 -5.95 -9.86
C GLU A 153 -13.96 -6.13 -8.88
N ASN A 154 -14.26 -6.05 -7.60
CA ASN A 154 -13.28 -6.00 -6.52
C ASN A 154 -13.36 -7.27 -5.67
N LYS A 155 -12.21 -7.92 -5.42
CA LYS A 155 -12.06 -9.15 -4.64
C LYS A 155 -10.89 -9.07 -3.68
N VAL A 156 -11.19 -9.07 -2.39
CA VAL A 156 -10.20 -9.16 -1.31
C VAL A 156 -10.20 -10.55 -0.71
N ASP A 157 -11.32 -10.99 -0.14
CA ASP A 157 -11.47 -12.32 0.48
C ASP A 157 -12.50 -13.20 -0.22
N ALA A 158 -13.46 -12.59 -0.94
CA ALA A 158 -14.51 -13.34 -1.61
C ALA A 158 -14.00 -14.04 -2.87
N TYR A 159 -14.50 -15.27 -3.09
CA TYR A 159 -14.30 -15.95 -4.37
C TYR A 159 -15.18 -15.35 -5.46
N GLU A 160 -14.77 -15.51 -6.72
CA GLU A 160 -15.62 -15.18 -7.84
C GLU A 160 -16.93 -15.99 -7.79
N GLN A 161 -18.06 -15.31 -7.97
CA GLN A 161 -19.33 -15.97 -8.17
C GLN A 161 -19.41 -16.56 -9.58
N PRO A 162 -20.15 -17.66 -9.79
CA PRO A 162 -20.32 -18.24 -11.11
C PRO A 162 -20.76 -17.20 -12.14
N LYS A 163 -20.00 -17.08 -13.22
CA LYS A 163 -20.24 -16.15 -14.35
C LYS A 163 -20.34 -14.68 -13.93
N GLN A 164 -19.64 -14.24 -12.89
CA GLN A 164 -19.77 -12.88 -12.35
C GLN A 164 -19.33 -11.83 -13.38
N LEU A 165 -18.12 -11.94 -13.92
CA LEU A 165 -17.64 -11.02 -14.95
C LEU A 165 -18.45 -11.13 -16.24
N GLN A 166 -18.95 -12.33 -16.58
CA GLN A 166 -19.87 -12.50 -17.71
C GLN A 166 -21.16 -11.71 -17.53
N ARG A 167 -21.73 -11.67 -16.34
CA ARG A 167 -22.94 -10.88 -16.05
C ARG A 167 -22.67 -9.38 -16.19
N TYR A 168 -21.50 -8.92 -15.75
CA TYR A 168 -21.09 -7.52 -15.89
C TYR A 168 -20.89 -7.14 -17.35
N TRP A 169 -20.19 -7.97 -18.11
CA TRP A 169 -20.05 -7.79 -19.55
C TRP A 169 -21.41 -7.73 -20.27
N ASN A 170 -22.30 -8.66 -19.99
CA ASN A 170 -23.64 -8.69 -20.56
C ASN A 170 -24.45 -7.43 -20.20
N TRP A 171 -24.28 -6.90 -18.99
CA TRP A 171 -24.93 -5.66 -18.59
C TRP A 171 -24.38 -4.46 -19.37
N MET A 172 -23.07 -4.36 -19.57
CA MET A 172 -22.43 -3.34 -20.38
C MET A 172 -22.96 -3.41 -21.83
N GLU A 173 -22.91 -4.57 -22.46
CA GLU A 173 -23.39 -4.80 -23.81
C GLU A 173 -24.88 -4.48 -23.98
N SER A 174 -25.71 -4.81 -23.02
CA SER A 174 -27.17 -4.61 -23.14
C SER A 174 -27.60 -3.14 -22.98
N ARG A 175 -26.84 -2.34 -22.24
CA ARG A 175 -27.23 -0.98 -21.85
C ARG A 175 -26.35 0.10 -22.47
N PHE A 176 -25.09 -0.21 -22.76
CA PHE A 176 -24.07 0.78 -23.12
C PHE A 176 -23.29 0.39 -24.38
N ARG A 177 -23.86 -0.48 -25.20
CA ARG A 177 -23.22 -0.94 -26.46
C ARG A 177 -22.75 0.20 -27.36
N GLU A 178 -23.45 1.33 -27.31
CA GLU A 178 -23.12 2.52 -28.10
C GLU A 178 -22.01 3.38 -27.47
N PHE A 179 -21.60 3.07 -26.24
CA PHE A 179 -20.51 3.80 -25.60
C PHE A 179 -19.17 3.39 -26.20
N PRO A 180 -18.41 4.34 -26.78
CA PRO A 180 -17.14 4.03 -27.43
C PRO A 180 -16.03 3.65 -26.43
N PHE A 181 -16.15 4.08 -25.18
CA PHE A 181 -15.12 3.90 -24.16
C PHE A 181 -15.63 3.00 -23.04
N GLN A 182 -15.31 1.71 -23.10
CA GLN A 182 -15.74 0.73 -22.12
C GLN A 182 -14.56 -0.04 -21.55
N ALA A 183 -14.50 -0.18 -20.22
CA ALA A 183 -13.52 -0.97 -19.52
C ALA A 183 -14.18 -1.86 -18.46
N LEU A 184 -13.79 -3.13 -18.41
CA LEU A 184 -14.09 -4.04 -17.33
C LEU A 184 -12.76 -4.35 -16.61
N ILE A 185 -12.68 -4.04 -15.31
CA ILE A 185 -11.50 -4.25 -14.49
C ILE A 185 -11.79 -5.32 -13.46
N PHE A 186 -10.90 -6.27 -13.35
CA PHE A 186 -10.87 -7.25 -12.28
C PHE A 186 -9.75 -6.89 -11.30
N LEU A 187 -10.13 -6.40 -10.13
CA LEU A 187 -9.23 -5.95 -9.08
C LEU A 187 -9.18 -6.98 -7.96
N THR A 188 -8.02 -7.60 -7.76
CA THR A 188 -7.81 -8.62 -6.73
C THR A 188 -6.59 -8.28 -5.89
N VAL A 189 -6.37 -8.98 -4.77
CA VAL A 189 -5.22 -8.71 -3.91
C VAL A 189 -3.90 -8.71 -4.68
N LYS A 190 -3.67 -9.70 -5.56
CA LYS A 190 -2.41 -9.87 -6.31
C LYS A 190 -2.56 -9.80 -7.84
N GLY A 191 -3.67 -9.32 -8.36
CA GLY A 191 -3.89 -9.23 -9.81
C GLY A 191 -4.07 -10.59 -10.48
N TYR A 192 -4.74 -11.54 -9.81
CA TYR A 192 -5.01 -12.87 -10.37
C TYR A 192 -5.88 -12.80 -11.63
N GLU A 193 -5.78 -13.83 -12.46
CA GLU A 193 -6.70 -14.04 -13.57
C GLU A 193 -8.09 -14.42 -13.08
N ALA A 194 -9.10 -13.89 -13.76
CA ALA A 194 -10.47 -14.28 -13.50
C ALA A 194 -10.74 -15.71 -13.99
N THR A 195 -11.37 -16.51 -13.15
CA THR A 195 -11.77 -17.89 -13.47
C THR A 195 -13.10 -17.95 -14.22
N THR A 196 -13.86 -16.85 -14.18
CA THR A 196 -15.20 -16.73 -14.79
C THR A 196 -15.24 -15.81 -16.02
N ALA A 197 -14.09 -15.29 -16.43
CA ALA A 197 -13.94 -14.58 -17.70
C ALA A 197 -13.85 -15.61 -18.84
N TRP A 198 -14.69 -15.40 -19.87
CA TRP A 198 -14.69 -16.21 -21.08
C TRP A 198 -14.07 -15.38 -22.22
N ASP A 199 -14.65 -15.32 -23.38
CA ASP A 199 -14.07 -14.68 -24.55
C ASP A 199 -14.30 -13.14 -24.63
N PHE A 200 -14.30 -12.43 -23.48
CA PHE A 200 -14.42 -10.97 -23.46
C PHE A 200 -13.19 -10.30 -22.83
N PRO A 201 -12.81 -9.11 -23.29
CA PRO A 201 -11.66 -8.40 -22.75
C PRO A 201 -11.93 -7.84 -21.34
N TYR A 202 -10.94 -7.91 -20.47
CA TYR A 202 -10.93 -7.26 -19.16
C TYR A 202 -9.49 -6.91 -18.76
N TYR A 203 -9.33 -5.91 -17.91
CA TYR A 203 -8.05 -5.48 -17.37
C TYR A 203 -7.86 -6.02 -15.97
N ARG A 204 -6.61 -6.35 -15.60
CA ARG A 204 -6.28 -6.88 -14.28
C ARG A 204 -5.50 -5.86 -13.48
N LEU A 205 -5.99 -5.51 -12.30
CA LEU A 205 -5.29 -4.71 -11.33
C LEU A 205 -5.13 -5.46 -10.00
N SER A 206 -4.13 -5.05 -9.22
CA SER A 206 -3.85 -5.59 -7.89
C SER A 206 -3.98 -4.52 -6.82
N TYR A 207 -4.50 -4.93 -5.64
CA TYR A 207 -4.53 -4.06 -4.48
C TYR A 207 -3.15 -3.79 -3.91
N ASN A 208 -2.29 -4.80 -3.87
CA ASN A 208 -0.99 -4.69 -3.21
C ASN A 208 0.09 -4.01 -4.03
N GLN A 209 -0.14 -3.72 -5.30
CA GLN A 209 0.82 -3.04 -6.18
C GLN A 209 0.18 -1.91 -6.98
N ASP A 210 -0.90 -2.17 -7.74
CA ASP A 210 -1.43 -1.18 -8.67
C ASP A 210 -2.13 -0.02 -7.96
N ILE A 211 -2.93 -0.31 -6.95
CA ILE A 211 -3.63 0.73 -6.18
C ILE A 211 -2.64 1.61 -5.41
N PRO A 212 -1.62 1.08 -4.69
CA PRO A 212 -0.57 1.90 -4.09
C PRO A 212 0.17 2.76 -5.11
N ASN A 213 0.65 2.18 -6.21
CA ASN A 213 1.40 2.91 -7.23
C ASN A 213 0.61 4.10 -7.79
N TRP A 214 -0.68 3.89 -8.10
CA TRP A 214 -1.58 4.98 -8.51
C TRP A 214 -1.70 6.05 -7.43
N LEU A 215 -2.04 5.67 -6.19
CA LEU A 215 -2.29 6.63 -5.11
C LEU A 215 -1.03 7.37 -4.68
N GLU A 216 0.13 6.68 -4.60
CA GLU A 216 1.43 7.29 -4.29
C GLU A 216 1.81 8.37 -5.32
N SER A 217 1.54 8.12 -6.61
CA SER A 217 1.78 9.12 -7.67
C SER A 217 0.89 10.36 -7.55
N THR A 218 -0.18 10.28 -6.77
CA THR A 218 -1.18 11.35 -6.59
C THR A 218 -0.94 12.19 -5.33
N LEU A 219 -0.24 11.65 -4.32
CA LEU A 219 -0.10 12.26 -2.98
C LEU A 219 0.36 13.71 -3.02
N SER A 220 1.39 14.03 -3.82
CA SER A 220 1.96 15.37 -3.87
C SER A 220 1.01 16.46 -4.39
N ASP A 221 -0.04 16.07 -5.09
CA ASP A 221 -1.01 16.98 -5.71
C ASP A 221 -2.28 17.16 -4.85
N ILE A 222 -2.42 16.40 -3.76
CA ILE A 222 -3.54 16.51 -2.83
C ILE A 222 -3.40 17.80 -2.02
N GLN A 223 -4.41 18.66 -2.09
CA GLN A 223 -4.39 19.96 -1.38
C GLN A 223 -4.98 19.89 0.03
N ALA A 224 -5.82 18.91 0.32
CA ALA A 224 -6.49 18.78 1.61
C ALA A 224 -5.73 17.79 2.53
N PRO A 225 -5.06 18.25 3.63
CA PRO A 225 -4.24 17.38 4.47
C PRO A 225 -4.99 16.18 5.06
N VAL A 226 -6.28 16.32 5.35
CA VAL A 226 -7.10 15.20 5.86
C VAL A 226 -7.28 14.12 4.79
N VAL A 227 -7.41 14.50 3.53
CA VAL A 227 -7.52 13.55 2.40
C VAL A 227 -6.19 12.86 2.18
N GLU A 228 -5.09 13.60 2.15
CA GLU A 228 -3.73 13.08 2.05
C GLU A 228 -3.48 12.01 3.12
N THR A 229 -3.70 12.35 4.40
CA THR A 229 -3.53 11.41 5.52
C THR A 229 -4.39 10.14 5.37
N ILE A 230 -5.66 10.27 4.95
CA ILE A 230 -6.53 9.09 4.78
C ILE A 230 -6.09 8.24 3.58
N VAL A 231 -5.60 8.87 2.51
CA VAL A 231 -5.06 8.16 1.34
C VAL A 231 -3.78 7.41 1.72
N GLU A 232 -2.85 8.03 2.47
CA GLU A 232 -1.66 7.37 3.00
C GLU A 232 -2.01 6.15 3.88
N GLN A 233 -2.98 6.31 4.78
CA GLN A 233 -3.46 5.20 5.61
C GLN A 233 -4.09 4.09 4.78
N TYR A 234 -4.81 4.43 3.71
CA TYR A 234 -5.40 3.44 2.82
C TYR A 234 -4.34 2.71 1.98
N ILE A 235 -3.29 3.40 1.54
CA ILE A 235 -2.12 2.80 0.89
C ILE A 235 -1.50 1.73 1.81
N ASP A 236 -1.26 2.05 3.09
CA ASP A 236 -0.73 1.10 4.07
C ASP A 236 -1.64 -0.14 4.23
N VAL A 237 -2.95 0.03 4.19
CA VAL A 237 -3.91 -1.08 4.23
C VAL A 237 -3.77 -1.99 3.01
N VAL A 238 -3.81 -1.42 1.78
CA VAL A 238 -3.86 -2.23 0.55
C VAL A 238 -2.54 -2.93 0.22
N ILE A 239 -1.40 -2.39 0.65
CA ILE A 239 -0.10 -3.05 0.54
C ILE A 239 -0.06 -4.33 1.38
N ARG A 240 -0.76 -4.36 2.51
CA ARG A 240 -0.74 -5.49 3.48
C ARG A 240 -1.90 -6.50 3.30
N LEU A 241 -2.75 -6.33 2.29
CA LEU A 241 -3.78 -7.31 1.95
C LEU A 241 -3.14 -8.63 1.49
#